data_ed56317bf495efd932ebd574f6140d6e
#
_entry.id   ed56317bf495efd932ebd574f6140d6e
#
_cell.length_a   1.000
_cell.length_b   1.000
_cell.length_c   1.000
_cell.angle_alpha   90.00
_cell.angle_beta   90.00
_cell.angle_gamma   90.00
#
_symmetry.space_group_name_H-M   'P 1'
#
loop_
_entity.id
_entity.type
_entity.pdbx_description
1 polymer ?
#
loop_
_entity_poly.entity_id
_entity_poly.type
_entity_poly.pdbx_seq_one_letter_code
_entity_poly.pdbx_strand_id
1 'polypeptide(L)' 'DENSFVVLLCLDGCGSATFAEGQAFNIFKGDCVFIPANSVDIKLHGKMQFLKIFC' A
#
# COMPACT_ATOMS: atom_id res chain seq x y z
N ASP A 1 13.25 6.54 -9.66
CA ASP A 1 13.89 7.61 -8.91
C ASP A 1 13.93 7.27 -7.43
N GLU A 2 15.09 7.37 -6.83
CA GLU A 2 15.31 6.97 -5.45
C GLU A 2 14.63 7.90 -4.45
N ASN A 3 14.24 9.08 -4.89
CA ASN A 3 13.53 10.04 -4.03
C ASN A 3 12.03 10.00 -4.23
N SER A 4 11.57 9.11 -5.06
CA SER A 4 10.15 8.99 -5.34
C SER A 4 9.44 8.22 -4.25
N PHE A 5 8.15 8.42 -4.16
CA PHE A 5 7.31 7.60 -3.32
C PHE A 5 6.02 7.29 -4.05
N VAL A 6 5.31 6.29 -3.57
CA VAL A 6 4.05 5.87 -4.15
C VAL A 6 2.99 5.91 -3.06
N VAL A 7 1.85 6.48 -3.42
CA VAL A 7 0.68 6.47 -2.55
C VAL A 7 -0.38 5.61 -3.21
N LEU A 8 -0.90 4.66 -2.46
CA LEU A 8 -1.99 3.81 -2.92
C LEU A 8 -3.26 4.23 -2.19
N LEU A 9 -4.25 4.61 -2.96
CA LEU A 9 -5.56 4.95 -2.42
C LEU A 9 -6.50 3.79 -2.69
N CYS A 10 -7.04 3.20 -1.64
CA CYS A 10 -7.97 2.09 -1.79
C CYS A 10 -9.31 2.63 -2.22
N LEU A 11 -9.69 2.30 -3.44
CA LEU A 11 -10.94 2.79 -4.03
C LEU A 11 -12.12 1.90 -3.66
N ASP A 12 -11.87 0.61 -3.50
CA ASP A 12 -12.94 -0.34 -3.23
C ASP A 12 -12.34 -1.61 -2.63
N GLY A 13 -13.16 -2.31 -1.87
CA GLY A 13 -12.77 -3.58 -1.27
C GLY A 13 -12.08 -3.42 0.06
N CYS A 14 -11.50 -4.50 0.52
CA CYS A 14 -10.72 -4.51 1.75
C CYS A 14 -9.70 -5.64 1.69
N GLY A 15 -8.71 -5.53 2.55
CA GLY A 15 -7.67 -6.55 2.62
C GLY A 15 -6.63 -6.18 3.67
N SER A 16 -5.43 -6.65 3.46
CA SER A 16 -4.35 -6.37 4.38
C SER A 16 -3.04 -6.21 3.63
N ALA A 17 -2.10 -5.54 4.27
CA ALA A 17 -0.75 -5.40 3.76
C ALA A 17 0.22 -5.93 4.80
N THR A 18 1.24 -6.64 4.34
CA THR A 18 2.26 -7.21 5.20
C THR A 18 3.62 -6.73 4.74
N PHE A 19 4.37 -6.17 5.66
CA PHE A 19 5.73 -5.73 5.38
C PHE A 19 6.70 -6.89 5.58
N ALA A 20 7.88 -6.76 4.98
CA ALA A 20 8.93 -7.77 5.12
C ALA A 20 9.34 -7.97 6.58
N GLU A 21 9.16 -6.96 7.41
CA GLU A 21 9.49 -7.04 8.81
C GLU A 21 8.49 -7.87 9.62
N GLY A 22 7.41 -8.29 9.01
CA GLY A 22 6.39 -9.06 9.68
C GLY A 22 5.22 -8.25 10.18
N GLN A 23 5.27 -6.93 10.05
CA GLN A 23 4.16 -6.08 10.43
C GLN A 23 3.05 -6.18 9.40
N ALA A 24 1.83 -6.20 9.88
CA ALA A 24 0.67 -6.26 8.99
C ALA A 24 -0.39 -5.27 9.49
N PHE A 25 -1.15 -4.75 8.54
CA PHE A 25 -2.25 -3.87 8.88
C PHE A 25 -3.39 -4.08 7.88
N ASN A 26 -4.60 -3.75 8.32
CA ASN A 26 -5.77 -3.87 7.49
C ASN A 26 -5.98 -2.62 6.66
N ILE A 27 -6.50 -2.81 5.45
CA ILE A 27 -6.79 -1.73 4.52
C ILE A 27 -8.25 -1.80 4.15
N PHE A 28 -8.92 -0.68 4.24
CA PHE A 28 -10.34 -0.58 3.90
C PHE A 28 -10.54 0.49 2.84
N LYS A 29 -11.71 0.48 2.25
CA LYS A 29 -12.10 1.47 1.27
C LYS A 29 -11.90 2.87 1.84
N GLY A 30 -11.22 3.71 1.08
CA GLY A 30 -10.91 5.08 1.50
C GLY A 30 -9.58 5.25 2.20
N ASP A 31 -8.91 4.15 2.51
CA ASP A 31 -7.60 4.22 3.16
C ASP A 31 -6.52 4.59 2.16
N CYS A 32 -5.53 5.31 2.64
CA CYS A 32 -4.35 5.64 1.87
C CYS A 32 -3.16 4.90 2.44
N VAL A 33 -2.35 4.33 1.56
CA VAL A 33 -1.13 3.63 1.95
C VAL A 33 0.04 4.36 1.34
N PHE A 34 0.98 4.78 2.17
CA PHE A 34 2.17 5.48 1.73
C PHE A 34 3.33 4.49 1.68
N ILE A 35 3.96 4.40 0.52
CA ILE A 35 5.10 3.51 0.32
C ILE A 35 6.29 4.37 -0.04
N PRO A 36 7.25 4.52 0.86
CA PRO A 36 8.43 5.35 0.58
C PRO A 36 9.34 4.70 -0.46
N ALA A 37 10.20 5.53 -1.05
CA ALA A 37 11.07 5.09 -2.14
C ALA A 37 11.99 3.95 -1.75
N ASN A 38 12.44 3.94 -0.53
CA ASN A 38 13.32 2.89 -0.02
C ASN A 38 12.55 1.80 0.71
N SER A 39 11.29 1.64 0.35
CA SER A 39 10.47 0.67 1.05
C SER A 39 11.00 -0.74 0.86
N VAL A 40 10.82 -1.53 1.89
CA VAL A 40 11.03 -2.96 1.82
C VAL A 40 9.86 -3.59 1.08
N ASP A 41 9.96 -4.88 0.84
CA ASP A 41 8.88 -5.60 0.17
C ASP A 41 7.60 -5.50 0.97
N ILE A 42 6.52 -5.26 0.25
CA ILE A 42 5.19 -5.23 0.85
C ILE A 42 4.31 -6.18 0.06
N LYS A 43 3.54 -6.97 0.77
CA LYS A 43 2.60 -7.91 0.15
C LYS A 43 1.19 -7.48 0.48
N LEU A 44 0.36 -7.44 -0.55
CA LEU A 44 -1.04 -7.06 -0.41
C LEU A 44 -1.90 -8.31 -0.56
N HIS A 45 -2.84 -8.46 0.35
CA HIS A 45 -3.75 -9.60 0.37
C HIS A 45 -5.19 -9.11 0.38
N GLY A 46 -6.06 -9.88 -0.26
CA GLY A 46 -7.47 -9.55 -0.32
C GLY A 46 -7.86 -8.96 -1.66
N LYS A 47 -9.12 -8.59 -1.77
CA LYS A 47 -9.63 -8.01 -3.01
C LYS A 47 -9.81 -6.53 -2.82
N MET A 48 -8.92 -5.78 -3.43
CA MET A 48 -8.91 -4.32 -3.30
C MET A 48 -8.59 -3.72 -4.65
N GLN A 49 -9.14 -2.54 -4.88
CA GLN A 49 -8.77 -1.72 -6.04
C GLN A 49 -8.06 -0.49 -5.53
N PHE A 50 -6.91 -0.21 -6.11
CA PHE A 50 -6.09 0.92 -5.73
C PHE A 50 -5.92 1.89 -6.87
N LEU A 51 -5.88 3.17 -6.52
CA LEU A 51 -5.35 4.19 -7.40
C LEU A 51 -3.91 4.45 -6.98
N LYS A 52 -3.01 4.25 -7.91
CA LYS A 52 -1.58 4.41 -7.63
C LYS A 52 -1.16 5.81 -8.02
N ILE A 53 -0.61 6.53 -7.08
CA ILE A 53 -0.18 7.90 -7.28
C ILE A 53 1.33 7.97 -7.10
N PHE A 54 2.01 8.45 -8.12
CA PHE A 54 3.46 8.63 -8.07
C PHE A 54 3.80 10.09 -7.78
N CYS A 55 4.93 10.26 -7.16
CA CYS A 55 5.42 11.61 -6.92
C CYS A 55 6.84 11.77 -7.43
#